data_02b48d9973573ce356f6cb2f6070567a
#
_entry.id   02b48d9973573ce356f6cb2f6070567a
#
_cell.length_a   1.000
_cell.length_b   1.000
_cell.length_c   1.000
_cell.angle_alpha   90.00
_cell.angle_beta   90.00
_cell.angle_gamma   90.00
#
_symmetry.space_group_name_H-M   'P 1'
#
loop_
_entity.id
_entity.type
_entity.pdbx_description
1 polymer ?
#
loop_
_entity_poly.entity_id
_entity_poly.type
_entity_poly.pdbx_seq_one_letter_code
_entity_poly.pdbx_strand_id
1 'polypeptide(L)'
;DLILWSFPLYYFNVPAILKNLIDRQLPMSLPFMSSKQNGYGSGSHDSRYDMEGKRHVLISTCGFYSAVGNYDSVLRMFDHFLGKGNYTTIFCGQGELFRVKELSARTDEYLSTVKCAGSEYAMTGTISEETDAILHTLLYSRDVFEKMADASWGISKTTGEKEPDDLVFTRQMAALYNKDAYDGKDRVLEIHFTDLDHTYQIQLSKTGSEVFTDGRLSPTTRIDTPFTVWSAISRGEIGGAE
;
A
#
# COMPACT_ATOMS: atom_id res chain seq x y z
N ASP A 1 -2.98 -22.46 19.28
CA ASP A 1 -2.39 -22.33 17.94
C ASP A 1 -2.78 -21.01 17.29
N LEU A 2 -1.90 -20.46 16.43
CA LEU A 2 -2.13 -19.25 15.65
C LEU A 2 -2.21 -19.61 14.15
N ILE A 3 -3.27 -19.14 13.50
CA ILE A 3 -3.48 -19.29 12.05
C ILE A 3 -3.39 -17.89 11.41
N LEU A 4 -2.43 -17.70 10.51
CA LEU A 4 -2.26 -16.47 9.75
C LEU A 4 -2.85 -16.64 8.35
N TRP A 5 -3.78 -15.76 8.00
CA TRP A 5 -4.39 -15.64 6.68
C TRP A 5 -3.76 -14.46 5.97
N SER A 6 -2.75 -14.71 5.13
CA SER A 6 -2.06 -13.67 4.37
C SER A 6 -2.44 -13.73 2.89
N PHE A 7 -2.98 -12.62 2.36
CA PHE A 7 -3.52 -12.58 0.99
C PHE A 7 -3.59 -11.16 0.43
N PRO A 8 -3.45 -10.97 -0.88
CA PRO A 8 -3.79 -9.71 -1.54
C PRO A 8 -5.31 -9.58 -1.70
N LEU A 9 -5.80 -8.34 -1.70
CA LEU A 9 -7.20 -8.07 -2.00
C LEU A 9 -7.44 -8.09 -3.51
N TYR A 10 -8.30 -8.99 -3.99
CA TYR A 10 -8.72 -9.06 -5.39
C TYR A 10 -10.24 -8.94 -5.52
N TYR A 11 -10.71 -7.93 -6.27
CA TYR A 11 -12.14 -7.63 -6.40
C TYR A 11 -12.86 -7.59 -5.06
N PHE A 12 -12.27 -6.86 -4.10
CA PHE A 12 -12.78 -6.68 -2.73
C PHE A 12 -12.98 -7.97 -1.95
N ASN A 13 -12.28 -9.06 -2.33
CA ASN A 13 -12.37 -10.35 -1.67
C ASN A 13 -11.01 -11.08 -1.67
N VAL A 14 -10.98 -12.27 -1.07
CA VAL A 14 -9.80 -13.14 -1.09
C VAL A 14 -9.56 -13.73 -2.48
N PRO A 15 -8.30 -14.05 -2.85
CA PRO A 15 -8.01 -14.75 -4.09
C PRO A 15 -8.70 -16.11 -4.18
N ALA A 16 -9.01 -16.54 -5.41
CA ALA A 16 -9.70 -17.81 -5.68
C ALA A 16 -9.03 -19.02 -5.01
N ILE A 17 -7.69 -19.06 -4.98
CA ILE A 17 -6.95 -20.15 -4.33
C ILE A 17 -7.23 -20.23 -2.82
N LEU A 18 -7.32 -19.08 -2.15
CA LEU A 18 -7.65 -19.03 -0.73
C LEU A 18 -9.12 -19.37 -0.49
N LYS A 19 -10.02 -18.88 -1.37
CA LYS A 19 -11.43 -19.23 -1.31
C LYS A 19 -11.64 -20.74 -1.47
N ASN A 20 -10.93 -21.36 -2.42
CA ASN A 20 -10.96 -22.83 -2.59
C ASN A 20 -10.48 -23.58 -1.34
N LEU A 21 -9.45 -23.08 -0.66
CA LEU A 21 -8.99 -23.65 0.59
C LEU A 21 -10.07 -23.58 1.68
N ILE A 22 -10.72 -22.41 1.82
CA ILE A 22 -11.81 -22.20 2.78
C ILE A 22 -12.99 -23.14 2.45
N ASP A 23 -13.41 -23.22 1.19
CA ASP A 23 -14.54 -24.07 0.77
C ASP A 23 -14.27 -25.57 1.00
N ARG A 24 -13.02 -26.00 0.86
CA ARG A 24 -12.60 -27.38 1.16
C ARG A 24 -12.64 -27.72 2.65
N GLN A 25 -12.80 -26.75 3.53
CA GLN A 25 -12.97 -26.98 4.96
C GLN A 25 -14.42 -27.32 5.33
N LEU A 26 -15.38 -27.24 4.40
CA LEU A 26 -16.78 -27.58 4.67
C LEU A 26 -16.95 -28.96 5.34
N PRO A 27 -16.23 -30.04 4.97
CA PRO A 27 -16.30 -31.34 5.65
C PRO A 27 -15.83 -31.34 7.12
N MET A 28 -15.16 -30.27 7.56
CA MET A 28 -14.78 -30.07 8.96
C MET A 28 -15.95 -29.66 9.84
N SER A 29 -17.09 -29.34 9.23
CA SER A 29 -18.33 -29.07 9.95
C SER A 29 -19.18 -30.31 10.13
N LEU A 30 -19.99 -30.35 11.19
CA LEU A 30 -21.01 -31.36 11.38
C LEU A 30 -22.20 -31.10 10.44
N PRO A 31 -22.93 -32.12 9.99
CA PRO A 31 -24.07 -31.92 9.09
C PRO A 31 -25.31 -31.37 9.78
N PHE A 32 -25.30 -31.30 11.09
CA PHE A 32 -26.44 -30.84 11.90
C PHE A 32 -26.39 -29.33 12.11
N MET A 33 -27.57 -28.71 12.09
CA MET A 33 -27.69 -27.29 12.43
C MET A 33 -27.31 -27.06 13.90
N SER A 34 -26.44 -26.07 14.11
CA SER A 34 -26.04 -25.66 15.44
C SER A 34 -27.18 -24.86 16.13
N SER A 35 -27.35 -25.08 17.42
CA SER A 35 -28.19 -24.19 18.26
C SER A 35 -27.49 -22.89 18.63
N LYS A 36 -26.16 -22.81 18.39
CA LYS A 36 -25.38 -21.59 18.64
C LYS A 36 -25.57 -20.62 17.50
N GLN A 37 -25.84 -19.36 17.80
CA GLN A 37 -25.82 -18.29 16.82
C GLN A 37 -24.44 -17.62 16.87
N ASN A 38 -23.75 -17.60 15.74
CA ASN A 38 -22.42 -16.95 15.60
C ASN A 38 -22.51 -15.44 15.35
N GLY A 39 -23.68 -14.85 15.51
CA GLY A 39 -23.93 -13.42 15.33
C GLY A 39 -24.24 -12.98 13.89
N TYR A 40 -24.10 -13.88 12.90
CA TYR A 40 -24.40 -13.59 11.50
C TYR A 40 -25.23 -14.71 10.86
N GLY A 41 -26.22 -14.32 10.07
CA GLY A 41 -27.08 -15.25 9.34
C GLY A 41 -28.07 -15.99 10.23
N SER A 42 -28.84 -16.90 9.62
CA SER A 42 -29.92 -17.65 10.25
C SER A 42 -29.56 -19.12 10.51
N GLY A 43 -28.30 -19.49 10.40
CA GLY A 43 -27.87 -20.85 10.64
C GLY A 43 -26.35 -21.01 10.63
N SER A 44 -25.89 -22.03 11.34
CA SER A 44 -24.49 -22.43 11.40
C SER A 44 -24.41 -23.95 11.64
N HIS A 45 -23.20 -24.47 11.48
CA HIS A 45 -22.87 -25.86 11.79
C HIS A 45 -21.75 -25.88 12.84
N ASP A 46 -21.83 -26.77 13.81
CA ASP A 46 -20.74 -26.94 14.76
C ASP A 46 -19.53 -27.60 14.09
N SER A 47 -18.32 -27.28 14.56
CA SER A 47 -17.09 -27.92 14.09
C SER A 47 -17.03 -29.39 14.54
N ARG A 48 -16.48 -30.26 13.67
CA ARG A 48 -16.11 -31.64 14.04
C ARG A 48 -14.92 -31.70 14.99
N TYR A 49 -14.09 -30.67 14.94
CA TYR A 49 -12.83 -30.63 15.65
C TYR A 49 -12.88 -29.56 16.73
N ASP A 50 -12.08 -29.79 17.76
CA ASP A 50 -11.88 -28.77 18.78
C ASP A 50 -11.14 -27.57 18.18
N MET A 51 -11.81 -26.43 18.13
CA MET A 51 -11.28 -25.16 17.67
C MET A 51 -10.97 -24.20 18.82
N GLU A 52 -11.15 -24.65 20.07
CA GLU A 52 -10.87 -23.83 21.24
C GLU A 52 -9.40 -23.43 21.32
N GLY A 53 -9.13 -22.19 21.68
CA GLY A 53 -7.77 -21.65 21.78
C GLY A 53 -7.05 -21.43 20.45
N LYS A 54 -7.70 -21.64 19.29
CA LYS A 54 -7.16 -21.24 18.00
C LYS A 54 -7.42 -19.76 17.77
N ARG A 55 -6.35 -19.04 17.47
CA ARG A 55 -6.38 -17.61 17.15
C ARG A 55 -6.17 -17.38 15.68
N HIS A 56 -6.84 -16.40 15.13
CA HIS A 56 -6.78 -16.06 13.71
C HIS A 56 -6.35 -14.62 13.52
N VAL A 57 -5.40 -14.38 12.60
CA VAL A 57 -4.99 -13.05 12.16
C VAL A 57 -5.06 -12.97 10.64
N LEU A 58 -5.75 -11.96 10.14
CA LEU A 58 -5.86 -11.65 8.72
C LEU A 58 -4.88 -10.53 8.38
N ILE A 59 -3.98 -10.79 7.44
CA ILE A 59 -2.99 -9.80 6.98
C ILE A 59 -3.18 -9.61 5.48
N SER A 60 -3.46 -8.38 5.07
CA SER A 60 -3.68 -8.10 3.65
C SER A 60 -3.25 -6.69 3.25
N THR A 61 -2.83 -6.54 2.00
CA THR A 61 -2.58 -5.25 1.37
C THR A 61 -3.47 -5.07 0.16
N CYS A 62 -3.81 -3.83 -0.17
CA CYS A 62 -4.53 -3.48 -1.40
C CYS A 62 -3.87 -2.30 -2.12
N GLY A 63 -4.14 -2.19 -3.43
CA GLY A 63 -3.66 -1.10 -4.28
C GLY A 63 -4.46 0.21 -4.17
N PHE A 64 -5.42 0.31 -3.24
CA PHE A 64 -6.15 1.56 -3.00
C PHE A 64 -5.40 2.47 -2.02
N TYR A 65 -5.70 3.77 -2.02
CA TYR A 65 -5.03 4.70 -1.11
C TYR A 65 -5.30 4.39 0.38
N SER A 66 -6.41 3.72 0.69
CA SER A 66 -6.81 3.32 2.05
C SER A 66 -7.39 1.91 2.06
N ALA A 67 -7.26 1.21 3.17
CA ALA A 67 -7.94 -0.05 3.42
C ALA A 67 -9.41 0.13 3.80
N VAL A 68 -9.80 1.31 4.29
CA VAL A 68 -11.13 1.60 4.83
C VAL A 68 -12.22 1.35 3.79
N GLY A 69 -13.22 0.52 4.14
CA GLY A 69 -14.36 0.17 3.28
C GLY A 69 -14.04 -0.85 2.17
N ASN A 70 -12.76 -1.12 1.89
CA ASN A 70 -12.39 -2.02 0.80
C ASN A 70 -12.41 -3.51 1.21
N TYR A 71 -12.45 -3.80 2.50
CA TYR A 71 -12.43 -5.15 3.05
C TYR A 71 -13.78 -5.65 3.59
N ASP A 72 -14.87 -4.91 3.40
CA ASP A 72 -16.17 -5.24 4.01
C ASP A 72 -16.68 -6.62 3.61
N SER A 73 -16.50 -7.04 2.36
CA SER A 73 -16.90 -8.39 1.91
C SER A 73 -16.00 -9.49 2.50
N VAL A 74 -14.70 -9.22 2.68
CA VAL A 74 -13.76 -10.13 3.35
C VAL A 74 -14.17 -10.29 4.82
N LEU A 75 -14.37 -9.19 5.53
CA LEU A 75 -14.78 -9.20 6.93
C LEU A 75 -16.10 -9.96 7.10
N ARG A 76 -17.09 -9.69 6.23
CA ARG A 76 -18.36 -10.40 6.28
C ARG A 76 -18.21 -11.91 6.08
N MET A 77 -17.36 -12.34 5.14
CA MET A 77 -17.09 -13.76 4.91
C MET A 77 -16.43 -14.40 6.14
N PHE A 78 -15.41 -13.74 6.74
CA PHE A 78 -14.73 -14.25 7.91
C PHE A 78 -15.61 -14.21 9.18
N ASP A 79 -16.51 -13.22 9.30
CA ASP A 79 -17.52 -13.19 10.35
C ASP A 79 -18.43 -14.44 10.33
N HIS A 80 -18.82 -14.90 9.12
CA HIS A 80 -19.57 -16.15 8.98
C HIS A 80 -18.71 -17.38 9.25
N PHE A 81 -17.45 -17.35 8.82
CA PHE A 81 -16.55 -18.51 8.89
C PHE A 81 -15.97 -18.73 10.29
N LEU A 82 -15.50 -17.67 10.95
CA LEU A 82 -14.83 -17.74 12.25
C LEU A 82 -15.67 -17.22 13.41
N GLY A 83 -16.74 -16.49 13.12
CA GLY A 83 -17.50 -15.71 14.07
C GLY A 83 -16.97 -14.28 14.25
N LYS A 84 -17.89 -13.35 14.41
CA LYS A 84 -17.56 -11.93 14.56
C LYS A 84 -16.70 -11.70 15.81
N GLY A 85 -15.58 -10.99 15.62
CA GLY A 85 -14.64 -10.65 16.69
C GLY A 85 -13.69 -11.77 17.12
N ASN A 86 -13.72 -12.93 16.44
CA ASN A 86 -12.82 -14.05 16.73
C ASN A 86 -11.52 -14.03 15.91
N TYR A 87 -11.20 -12.90 15.33
CA TYR A 87 -9.94 -12.71 14.57
C TYR A 87 -9.46 -11.27 14.67
N THR A 88 -8.17 -11.08 14.46
CA THR A 88 -7.51 -9.77 14.39
C THR A 88 -7.16 -9.46 12.94
N THR A 89 -7.17 -8.19 12.55
CA THR A 89 -6.87 -7.75 11.19
C THR A 89 -5.70 -6.79 11.16
N ILE A 90 -4.84 -6.92 10.14
CA ILE A 90 -3.83 -5.94 9.75
C ILE A 90 -4.04 -5.69 8.25
N PHE A 91 -4.76 -4.63 7.92
CA PHE A 91 -5.06 -4.27 6.54
C PHE A 91 -4.38 -2.97 6.16
N CYS A 92 -3.57 -3.00 5.12
CA CYS A 92 -2.81 -1.86 4.63
C CYS A 92 -3.26 -1.47 3.23
N GLY A 93 -3.58 -0.20 3.03
CA GLY A 93 -3.68 0.40 1.70
C GLY A 93 -2.30 0.65 1.09
N GLN A 94 -2.27 1.14 -0.15
CA GLN A 94 -1.03 1.53 -0.82
C GLN A 94 0.01 0.39 -0.95
N GLY A 95 -0.48 -0.85 -1.04
CA GLY A 95 0.35 -2.07 -0.99
C GLY A 95 1.43 -2.15 -2.08
N GLU A 96 1.24 -1.49 -3.22
CA GLU A 96 2.22 -1.44 -4.31
C GLU A 96 3.53 -0.74 -3.89
N LEU A 97 3.48 0.17 -2.92
CA LEU A 97 4.64 0.94 -2.47
C LEU A 97 5.71 0.06 -1.80
N PHE A 98 5.35 -1.10 -1.24
CA PHE A 98 6.31 -2.03 -0.64
C PHE A 98 7.30 -2.64 -1.65
N ARG A 99 7.07 -2.47 -2.96
CA ARG A 99 7.97 -2.92 -4.03
C ARG A 99 8.88 -1.82 -4.55
N VAL A 100 8.65 -0.58 -4.13
CA VAL A 100 9.38 0.60 -4.61
C VAL A 100 10.55 0.88 -3.68
N LYS A 101 11.77 0.57 -4.12
CA LYS A 101 12.99 0.70 -3.29
C LYS A 101 13.23 2.13 -2.82
N GLU A 102 12.90 3.11 -3.65
CA GLU A 102 13.04 4.53 -3.37
C GLU A 102 12.20 5.00 -2.16
N LEU A 103 11.19 4.21 -1.79
CA LEU A 103 10.28 4.49 -0.68
C LEU A 103 10.55 3.60 0.54
N SER A 104 11.64 2.83 0.52
CA SER A 104 11.95 1.83 1.57
C SER A 104 11.97 2.44 2.97
N ALA A 105 12.50 3.64 3.15
CA ALA A 105 12.54 4.30 4.46
C ALA A 105 11.13 4.37 5.10
N ARG A 106 10.12 4.73 4.32
CA ARG A 106 8.73 4.85 4.82
C ARG A 106 8.05 3.49 4.98
N THR A 107 8.27 2.58 4.03
CA THR A 107 7.69 1.23 4.11
C THR A 107 8.33 0.38 5.20
N ASP A 108 9.63 0.53 5.47
CA ASP A 108 10.33 -0.17 6.55
C ASP A 108 9.88 0.31 7.94
N GLU A 109 9.57 1.62 8.08
CA GLU A 109 8.96 2.16 9.29
C GLU A 109 7.61 1.46 9.58
N TYR A 110 6.74 1.34 8.56
CA TYR A 110 5.47 0.62 8.68
C TYR A 110 5.68 -0.86 9.03
N LEU A 111 6.60 -1.55 8.34
CA LEU A 111 6.92 -2.96 8.62
C LEU A 111 7.47 -3.17 10.04
N SER A 112 8.20 -2.19 10.58
CA SER A 112 8.64 -2.21 11.99
C SER A 112 7.46 -2.17 12.94
N THR A 113 6.41 -1.40 12.62
CA THR A 113 5.16 -1.38 13.41
C THR A 113 4.42 -2.72 13.29
N VAL A 114 4.36 -3.33 12.10
CA VAL A 114 3.79 -4.69 11.91
C VAL A 114 4.53 -5.72 12.77
N LYS A 115 5.87 -5.62 12.85
CA LYS A 115 6.69 -6.48 13.71
C LYS A 115 6.38 -6.26 15.19
N CYS A 116 6.18 -5.02 15.62
CA CYS A 116 5.77 -4.68 16.98
C CYS A 116 4.40 -5.32 17.30
N ALA A 117 3.42 -5.14 16.41
CA ALA A 117 2.09 -5.76 16.52
C ALA A 117 2.16 -7.29 16.67
N GLY A 118 3.03 -7.94 15.88
CA GLY A 118 3.27 -9.38 15.99
C GLY A 118 3.84 -9.79 17.35
N SER A 119 4.75 -9.00 17.91
CA SER A 119 5.34 -9.24 19.24
C SER A 119 4.30 -9.05 20.36
N GLU A 120 3.52 -7.97 20.31
CA GLU A 120 2.43 -7.72 21.27
C GLU A 120 1.40 -8.86 21.24
N TYR A 121 0.98 -9.24 20.01
CA TYR A 121 -0.01 -10.31 19.83
C TYR A 121 0.49 -11.67 20.35
N ALA A 122 1.78 -11.96 20.16
CA ALA A 122 2.38 -13.18 20.67
C ALA A 122 2.37 -13.24 22.21
N MET A 123 2.59 -12.11 22.86
CA MET A 123 2.64 -12.02 24.34
C MET A 123 1.27 -11.94 25.00
N THR A 124 0.36 -11.17 24.41
CA THR A 124 -0.92 -10.81 25.06
C THR A 124 -2.16 -11.37 24.36
N GLY A 125 -2.04 -11.78 23.09
CA GLY A 125 -3.16 -12.18 22.24
C GLY A 125 -3.92 -11.00 21.60
N THR A 126 -3.45 -9.76 21.81
CA THR A 126 -4.06 -8.53 21.27
C THR A 126 -2.98 -7.60 20.76
N ILE A 127 -3.35 -6.65 19.91
CA ILE A 127 -2.53 -5.50 19.51
C ILE A 127 -2.96 -4.31 20.36
N SER A 128 -2.01 -3.51 20.84
CA SER A 128 -2.31 -2.31 21.62
C SER A 128 -3.01 -1.25 20.75
N GLU A 129 -3.82 -0.40 21.38
CA GLU A 129 -4.50 0.70 20.67
C GLU A 129 -3.51 1.66 19.98
N GLU A 130 -2.35 1.89 20.61
CA GLU A 130 -1.29 2.74 20.04
C GLU A 130 -0.72 2.13 18.76
N THR A 131 -0.33 0.85 18.78
CA THR A 131 0.19 0.14 17.61
C THR A 131 -0.87 0.02 16.52
N ASP A 132 -2.11 -0.29 16.87
CA ASP A 132 -3.24 -0.37 15.94
C ASP A 132 -3.51 0.97 15.25
N ALA A 133 -3.50 2.08 15.98
CA ALA A 133 -3.65 3.43 15.42
C ALA A 133 -2.57 3.75 14.37
N ILE A 134 -1.31 3.38 14.63
CA ILE A 134 -0.21 3.57 13.68
C ILE A 134 -0.41 2.71 12.42
N LEU A 135 -0.86 1.45 12.57
CA LEU A 135 -1.14 0.55 11.44
C LEU A 135 -2.27 1.06 10.53
N HIS A 136 -3.15 1.94 11.04
CA HIS A 136 -4.21 2.56 10.28
C HIS A 136 -3.81 3.90 9.63
N THR A 137 -2.59 4.40 9.86
CA THR A 137 -2.10 5.61 9.18
C THR A 137 -1.76 5.33 7.72
N LEU A 138 -1.98 6.31 6.86
CA LEU A 138 -1.57 6.22 5.47
C LEU A 138 -0.04 6.29 5.34
N LEU A 139 0.54 5.52 4.43
CA LEU A 139 1.97 5.64 4.09
C LEU A 139 2.25 7.02 3.48
N TYR A 140 1.41 7.45 2.55
CA TYR A 140 1.42 8.78 1.94
C TYR A 140 0.01 9.36 1.90
N SER A 141 -0.11 10.68 1.82
CA SER A 141 -1.40 11.32 1.64
C SER A 141 -2.07 10.85 0.33
N ARG A 142 -3.38 10.93 0.27
CA ARG A 142 -4.16 10.45 -0.88
C ARG A 142 -3.69 11.05 -2.20
N ASP A 143 -3.50 12.37 -2.23
CA ASP A 143 -3.09 13.10 -3.42
C ASP A 143 -1.69 12.71 -3.91
N VAL A 144 -0.76 12.47 -2.99
CA VAL A 144 0.59 11.97 -3.32
C VAL A 144 0.52 10.55 -3.86
N PHE A 145 -0.19 9.65 -3.17
CA PHE A 145 -0.32 8.26 -3.61
C PHE A 145 -0.98 8.15 -4.99
N GLU A 146 -2.10 8.85 -5.23
CA GLU A 146 -2.82 8.78 -6.50
C GLU A 146 -1.94 9.28 -7.66
N LYS A 147 -1.15 10.37 -7.46
CA LYS A 147 -0.20 10.86 -8.47
C LYS A 147 0.91 9.86 -8.77
N MET A 148 1.49 9.24 -7.73
CA MET A 148 2.52 8.21 -7.91
C MET A 148 1.95 6.97 -8.61
N ALA A 149 0.77 6.51 -8.21
CA ALA A 149 0.09 5.38 -8.81
C ALA A 149 -0.23 5.62 -10.28
N ASP A 150 -0.79 6.78 -10.61
CA ASP A 150 -1.06 7.18 -12.00
C ASP A 150 0.21 7.21 -12.85
N ALA A 151 1.28 7.81 -12.33
CA ALA A 151 2.56 7.87 -13.03
C ALA A 151 3.18 6.48 -13.22
N SER A 152 2.99 5.55 -12.27
CA SER A 152 3.59 4.20 -12.32
C SER A 152 3.12 3.35 -13.51
N TRP A 153 1.97 3.66 -14.08
CA TRP A 153 1.50 2.99 -15.30
C TRP A 153 2.33 3.34 -16.53
N GLY A 154 3.04 4.49 -16.51
CA GLY A 154 3.85 4.95 -17.62
C GLY A 154 3.05 5.19 -18.90
N ILE A 155 1.80 5.60 -18.77
CA ILE A 155 0.88 5.88 -19.87
C ILE A 155 0.42 7.33 -19.80
N SER A 156 0.59 8.06 -20.88
CA SER A 156 0.10 9.43 -21.01
C SER A 156 -1.42 9.48 -20.92
N LYS A 157 -1.95 10.28 -19.99
CA LYS A 157 -3.41 10.50 -19.86
C LYS A 157 -4.03 11.19 -21.07
N THR A 158 -3.22 11.89 -21.88
CA THR A 158 -3.70 12.66 -23.06
C THR A 158 -3.63 11.85 -24.35
N THR A 159 -2.57 11.09 -24.58
CA THR A 159 -2.37 10.34 -25.82
C THR A 159 -2.68 8.85 -25.69
N GLY A 160 -2.67 8.29 -24.46
CA GLY A 160 -2.79 6.86 -24.24
C GLY A 160 -1.54 6.06 -24.61
N GLU A 161 -0.45 6.73 -24.98
CA GLU A 161 0.81 6.11 -25.36
C GLU A 161 1.72 5.89 -24.15
N LYS A 162 2.65 4.95 -24.30
CA LYS A 162 3.67 4.69 -23.27
C LYS A 162 4.62 5.90 -23.15
N GLU A 163 4.80 6.40 -21.94
CA GLU A 163 5.78 7.44 -21.63
C GLU A 163 7.19 6.82 -21.44
N PRO A 164 8.29 7.56 -21.74
CA PRO A 164 9.65 7.15 -21.42
C PRO A 164 9.85 6.91 -19.91
N ASP A 165 10.68 5.95 -19.55
CA ASP A 165 10.89 5.54 -18.15
C ASP A 165 11.48 6.69 -17.29
N ASP A 166 12.31 7.56 -17.84
CA ASP A 166 12.84 8.74 -17.17
C ASP A 166 11.77 9.83 -16.93
N LEU A 167 10.78 9.98 -17.82
CA LEU A 167 9.62 10.85 -17.60
C LEU A 167 8.72 10.28 -16.49
N VAL A 168 8.45 8.97 -16.54
CA VAL A 168 7.68 8.27 -15.49
C VAL A 168 8.33 8.48 -14.13
N PHE A 169 9.63 8.25 -14.04
CA PHE A 169 10.42 8.48 -12.83
C PHE A 169 10.34 9.94 -12.36
N THR A 170 10.49 10.90 -13.27
CA THR A 170 10.40 12.34 -12.95
C THR A 170 9.02 12.71 -12.41
N ARG A 171 7.93 12.15 -12.96
CA ARG A 171 6.58 12.37 -12.45
C ARG A 171 6.37 11.77 -11.05
N GLN A 172 6.90 10.57 -10.80
CA GLN A 172 6.83 9.93 -9.48
C GLN A 172 7.60 10.73 -8.43
N MET A 173 8.81 11.19 -8.77
CA MET A 173 9.61 12.05 -7.91
C MET A 173 8.89 13.38 -7.61
N ALA A 174 8.32 14.01 -8.63
CA ALA A 174 7.56 15.25 -8.46
C ALA A 174 6.35 15.06 -7.54
N ALA A 175 5.68 13.91 -7.60
CA ALA A 175 4.53 13.61 -6.74
C ALA A 175 4.89 13.58 -5.24
N LEU A 176 6.15 13.32 -4.88
CA LEU A 176 6.64 13.32 -3.49
C LEU A 176 6.86 14.72 -2.92
N TYR A 177 6.66 15.77 -3.71
CA TYR A 177 6.82 17.14 -3.22
C TYR A 177 5.89 17.43 -2.04
N ASN A 178 6.49 17.81 -0.91
CA ASN A 178 5.74 18.23 0.27
C ASN A 178 5.31 19.69 0.17
N LYS A 179 4.05 19.95 -0.19
CA LYS A 179 3.49 21.31 -0.29
C LYS A 179 3.43 22.05 1.06
N ASP A 180 3.48 21.34 2.19
CA ASP A 180 3.49 21.96 3.52
C ASP A 180 4.85 22.62 3.84
N ALA A 181 5.90 22.26 3.09
CA ALA A 181 7.21 22.91 3.14
C ALA A 181 7.34 24.14 2.21
N TYR A 182 6.25 24.56 1.56
CA TYR A 182 6.24 25.72 0.68
C TYR A 182 6.52 27.02 1.45
N ASP A 183 7.58 27.74 1.07
CA ASP A 183 8.07 28.94 1.74
C ASP A 183 7.56 30.27 1.12
N GLY A 184 6.53 30.22 0.30
CA GLY A 184 5.94 31.39 -0.35
C GLY A 184 6.53 31.73 -1.73
N LYS A 185 7.43 30.90 -2.26
CA LYS A 185 8.06 31.12 -3.58
C LYS A 185 7.90 29.88 -4.45
N ASP A 186 7.34 30.06 -5.64
CA ASP A 186 7.36 29.04 -6.66
C ASP A 186 8.79 28.79 -7.14
N ARG A 187 9.12 27.53 -7.37
CA ARG A 187 10.41 27.09 -7.91
C ARG A 187 10.21 26.21 -9.14
N VAL A 188 11.18 26.29 -10.04
CA VAL A 188 11.23 25.39 -11.20
C VAL A 188 12.57 24.67 -11.19
N LEU A 189 12.52 23.36 -10.94
CA LEU A 189 13.66 22.48 -11.07
C LEU A 189 13.69 21.93 -12.50
N GLU A 190 14.75 22.25 -13.24
CA GLU A 190 15.02 21.66 -14.54
C GLU A 190 16.04 20.54 -14.40
N ILE A 191 15.71 19.36 -14.91
CA ILE A 191 16.59 18.20 -14.91
C ILE A 191 16.87 17.81 -16.36
N HIS A 192 18.16 17.82 -16.73
CA HIS A 192 18.62 17.31 -18.01
C HIS A 192 19.33 15.97 -17.82
N PHE A 193 18.75 14.91 -18.35
CA PHE A 193 19.34 13.56 -18.33
C PHE A 193 20.31 13.41 -19.50
N THR A 194 21.61 13.55 -19.21
CA THR A 194 22.67 13.65 -20.20
C THR A 194 22.91 12.39 -21.02
N ASP A 195 22.55 11.22 -20.49
CA ASP A 195 22.65 9.92 -21.17
C ASP A 195 21.49 9.63 -22.12
N LEU A 196 20.37 10.36 -21.98
CA LEU A 196 19.18 10.23 -22.80
C LEU A 196 18.90 11.47 -23.65
N ASP A 197 19.59 12.58 -23.39
CA ASP A 197 19.35 13.91 -23.99
C ASP A 197 17.89 14.39 -23.79
N HIS A 198 17.31 14.07 -22.62
CA HIS A 198 15.97 14.48 -22.25
C HIS A 198 15.99 15.55 -21.16
N THR A 199 15.15 16.56 -21.29
CA THR A 199 15.02 17.65 -20.30
C THR A 199 13.59 17.75 -19.82
N TYR A 200 13.42 17.80 -18.51
CA TYR A 200 12.12 17.96 -17.84
C TYR A 200 12.16 19.10 -16.85
N GLN A 201 11.04 19.80 -16.70
CA GLN A 201 10.88 20.87 -15.72
C GLN A 201 9.82 20.47 -14.69
N ILE A 202 10.13 20.60 -13.42
CA ILE A 202 9.22 20.38 -12.29
C ILE A 202 8.93 21.73 -11.67
N GLN A 203 7.70 22.20 -11.82
CA GLN A 203 7.22 23.36 -11.07
C GLN A 203 6.81 22.92 -9.67
N LEU A 204 7.30 23.60 -8.66
CA LEU A 204 6.97 23.43 -7.25
C LEU A 204 6.25 24.68 -6.77
N SER A 205 5.00 24.54 -6.32
CA SER A 205 4.14 25.66 -5.96
C SER A 205 3.34 25.35 -4.69
N LYS A 206 2.60 26.35 -4.19
CA LYS A 206 1.68 26.18 -3.06
C LYS A 206 0.61 25.08 -3.30
N THR A 207 0.23 24.88 -4.55
CA THR A 207 -0.82 23.90 -4.93
C THR A 207 -0.27 22.48 -5.16
N GLY A 208 1.05 22.32 -5.21
CA GLY A 208 1.71 21.05 -5.45
C GLY A 208 2.79 21.14 -6.52
N SER A 209 3.03 20.03 -7.20
CA SER A 209 4.02 19.90 -8.27
C SER A 209 3.37 19.57 -9.61
N GLU A 210 4.01 20.03 -10.70
CA GLU A 210 3.62 19.73 -12.09
C GLU A 210 4.86 19.53 -12.94
N VAL A 211 4.84 18.55 -13.86
CA VAL A 211 5.96 18.21 -14.75
C VAL A 211 5.66 18.67 -16.17
N PHE A 212 6.61 19.40 -16.76
CA PHE A 212 6.58 19.91 -18.12
C PHE A 212 7.71 19.30 -18.95
N THR A 213 7.41 19.01 -20.22
CA THR A 213 8.33 18.37 -21.17
C THR A 213 8.75 19.30 -22.31
N ASP A 214 8.27 20.53 -22.33
CA ASP A 214 8.42 21.47 -23.45
C ASP A 214 9.32 22.67 -23.12
N GLY A 215 9.94 22.70 -21.95
CA GLY A 215 10.90 23.76 -21.58
C GLY A 215 10.28 25.14 -21.46
N ARG A 216 8.97 25.25 -21.21
CA ARG A 216 8.23 26.54 -21.23
C ARG A 216 8.51 27.45 -20.04
N LEU A 217 9.10 26.95 -18.97
CA LEU A 217 9.33 27.69 -17.75
C LEU A 217 10.80 28.16 -17.65
N SER A 218 11.01 29.27 -16.93
CA SER A 218 12.37 29.70 -16.58
C SER A 218 12.83 28.95 -15.32
N PRO A 219 13.88 28.12 -15.40
CA PRO A 219 14.33 27.33 -14.25
C PRO A 219 14.95 28.22 -13.16
N THR A 220 14.62 27.91 -11.91
CA THR A 220 15.31 28.48 -10.73
C THR A 220 16.54 27.68 -10.35
N THR A 221 16.52 26.38 -10.67
CA THR A 221 17.62 25.44 -10.44
C THR A 221 17.69 24.47 -11.62
N ARG A 222 18.92 24.18 -12.07
CA ARG A 222 19.17 23.18 -13.12
C ARG A 222 20.12 22.10 -12.62
N ILE A 223 19.84 20.88 -12.97
CA ILE A 223 20.65 19.69 -12.71
C ILE A 223 20.92 19.00 -14.04
N ASP A 224 22.19 18.82 -14.38
CA ASP A 224 22.63 17.99 -15.49
C ASP A 224 23.23 16.71 -14.93
N THR A 225 22.64 15.54 -15.21
CA THR A 225 23.06 14.26 -14.65
C THR A 225 22.61 13.11 -15.54
N PRO A 226 23.33 11.98 -15.62
CA PRO A 226 22.80 10.79 -16.24
C PRO A 226 21.57 10.28 -15.49
N PHE A 227 20.55 9.81 -16.19
CA PHE A 227 19.36 9.18 -15.58
C PHE A 227 19.75 7.96 -14.73
N THR A 228 20.71 7.18 -15.21
CA THR A 228 21.25 6.02 -14.50
C THR A 228 21.82 6.40 -13.11
N VAL A 229 22.55 7.51 -13.03
CA VAL A 229 23.10 8.01 -11.75
C VAL A 229 22.00 8.55 -10.86
N TRP A 230 21.10 9.38 -11.40
CA TRP A 230 20.01 9.98 -10.62
C TRP A 230 19.09 8.92 -10.01
N SER A 231 18.73 7.89 -10.79
CA SER A 231 17.93 6.79 -10.29
C SER A 231 18.65 5.93 -9.25
N ALA A 232 19.97 5.74 -9.36
CA ALA A 232 20.77 5.03 -8.35
C ALA A 232 20.86 5.80 -7.02
N ILE A 233 20.98 7.14 -7.06
CA ILE A 233 20.92 8.00 -5.87
C ILE A 233 19.55 7.84 -5.16
N SER A 234 18.46 7.89 -5.91
CA SER A 234 17.11 7.78 -5.34
C SER A 234 16.87 6.42 -4.67
N ARG A 235 17.51 5.35 -5.15
CA ARG A 235 17.47 4.02 -4.53
C ARG A 235 18.46 3.83 -3.38
N GLY A 236 19.27 4.86 -3.08
CA GLY A 236 20.33 4.79 -2.07
C GLY A 236 21.48 3.84 -2.41
N GLU A 237 21.66 3.53 -3.69
CA GLU A 237 22.74 2.65 -4.17
C GLU A 237 24.09 3.38 -4.20
N ILE A 238 24.06 4.69 -4.38
CA ILE A 238 25.21 5.59 -4.32
C ILE A 238 24.88 6.85 -3.53
N GLY A 239 25.87 7.52 -2.94
CA GLY A 239 25.70 8.79 -2.25
C GLY A 239 25.53 9.94 -3.23
N GLY A 240 24.71 10.94 -2.89
CA GLY A 240 24.51 12.13 -3.74
C GLY A 240 25.72 13.05 -3.87
N ALA A 241 26.83 12.74 -3.18
CA ALA A 241 28.11 13.47 -3.23
C ALA A 241 29.21 12.68 -3.97
N GLU A 242 28.91 11.50 -4.47
CA GLU A 242 29.79 10.66 -5.31
C GLU A 242 29.52 10.95 -6.79
#